data_f9ec6afd7272b1b29173dc5b445c29af
#
_entry.id   f9ec6afd7272b1b29173dc5b445c29af
#
_cell.length_a   1.000
_cell.length_b   1.000
_cell.length_c   1.000
_cell.angle_alpha   90.00
_cell.angle_beta   90.00
_cell.angle_gamma   90.00
#
_symmetry.space_group_name_H-M   'P 1'
#
loop_
_entity.id
_entity.type
_entity.pdbx_description
1 polymer ?
#
loop_
_entity_poly.entity_id
_entity_poly.type
_entity_poly.pdbx_seq_one_letter_code
_entity_poly.pdbx_strand_id
1 'polypeptide(L)'
;MPYPSMNLRQFLTTNSYPASSMGERSDEQKAKDCQKYLQVMADYRIQWEPMIDNIIMYVNHGRRFVQDWNLWDGQQTGQEVFDDSAMLARNMLVDGMVGYLCSRNQPWFALEIPGKFNFPRSVGMRAWNGKRIDSYPQVQQWIQDCQTVMYSAFNRSNFYDLIPQFISDGATCGTAYMQIEEDVPQATIVFTVPHFRECFISENQWGKVDTVYRVYIMTLRQLKQKFGEEKMKQVDDNFQRDYEQNMYATRQVLHAIYPNTDYRSDRIDSKSKQFASDWIYNKGGVLQYRSGRVTIMDISGGSKLLQSSGYDTNPMIAWRWWKNDDEIYGRGPSHEAFVSIAQANQMGRTNLITAHQAAEPPLIAYSDLRGAIQRGPAGITYLESNRGDIRARAPMPLYTGVQNLPFNVEYQDRVRQIINQHFHTDVFMMMSQLAASGKSERMVTEQIAELQGEKAAILGTRVGRLQSEAFDPLIYRVYSIEAAAGRIPTPPDILTESVHGPVEIQYMGMLAQAQTRLTKVRAITTGINLLTSMAQVNPTVIDAINFDAAANEVMDAVGFPEELKRPAREIMAIRQQRNQMAQQERTAENFPKIARGAASLAKAPEQGSLVQKLLEPGSEAPAQ
;
A
#
# COMPACT_ATOMS: atom_id res chain seq x y z
N MET A 1 -28.63 -6.35 31.12
CA MET A 1 -27.57 -5.81 31.98
C MET A 1 -26.38 -5.49 31.06
N PRO A 2 -25.88 -4.28 31.00
CA PRO A 2 -24.68 -3.99 30.21
C PRO A 2 -23.50 -4.68 30.88
N TYR A 3 -22.77 -5.48 30.12
CA TYR A 3 -21.51 -6.06 30.55
C TYR A 3 -20.52 -4.93 30.86
N PRO A 4 -19.73 -5.00 31.93
CA PRO A 4 -18.72 -4.03 32.20
C PRO A 4 -17.74 -4.02 31.02
N SER A 5 -17.55 -2.86 30.39
CA SER A 5 -16.56 -2.63 29.36
C SER A 5 -15.17 -2.82 29.97
N MET A 6 -14.65 -4.04 29.90
CA MET A 6 -13.30 -4.33 30.33
C MET A 6 -12.36 -3.70 29.31
N ASN A 7 -11.72 -2.61 29.69
CA ASN A 7 -10.79 -1.93 28.81
C ASN A 7 -9.57 -2.85 28.63
N LEU A 8 -9.35 -3.36 27.42
CA LEU A 8 -8.25 -4.26 27.10
C LEU A 8 -6.90 -3.62 27.48
N ARG A 9 -6.77 -2.29 27.37
CA ARG A 9 -5.61 -1.54 27.86
C ARG A 9 -5.41 -1.73 29.36
N GLN A 10 -6.46 -1.65 30.17
CA GLN A 10 -6.36 -1.89 31.61
C GLN A 10 -6.00 -3.34 31.92
N PHE A 11 -6.55 -4.31 31.17
CA PHE A 11 -6.21 -5.72 31.34
C PHE A 11 -4.76 -6.01 30.93
N LEU A 12 -4.28 -5.45 29.83
CA LEU A 12 -2.89 -5.64 29.36
C LEU A 12 -1.88 -4.88 30.24
N THR A 13 -2.25 -3.74 30.84
CA THR A 13 -1.38 -3.00 31.78
C THR A 13 -1.37 -3.61 33.18
N THR A 14 -2.47 -4.21 33.64
CA THR A 14 -2.53 -4.95 34.92
C THR A 14 -1.98 -6.36 34.85
N ASN A 15 -2.03 -7.01 33.68
CA ASN A 15 -1.35 -8.26 33.38
C ASN A 15 -0.14 -7.99 32.47
N SER A 16 0.69 -6.99 32.83
CA SER A 16 2.05 -6.92 32.28
C SER A 16 2.62 -8.32 32.34
N TYR A 17 3.12 -8.83 31.22
CA TYR A 17 3.88 -10.08 31.20
C TYR A 17 4.74 -10.09 32.44
N PRO A 18 4.60 -11.06 33.35
CA PRO A 18 5.42 -11.04 34.54
C PRO A 18 6.87 -11.11 34.09
N ALA A 19 7.55 -9.98 34.17
CA ALA A 19 8.98 -9.84 33.90
C ALA A 19 9.81 -10.52 35.01
N SER A 20 9.20 -11.45 35.75
CA SER A 20 9.80 -12.05 36.93
C SER A 20 9.92 -13.54 36.79
N SER A 21 11.17 -13.99 36.94
CA SER A 21 11.63 -15.36 37.14
C SER A 21 11.46 -16.30 35.92
N MET A 22 12.37 -16.20 35.04
CA MET A 22 12.59 -17.05 33.90
C MET A 22 13.27 -18.35 34.27
N GLY A 23 12.49 -19.30 34.76
CA GLY A 23 12.70 -20.69 34.41
C GLY A 23 12.15 -20.91 33.02
N GLU A 24 12.75 -21.69 32.16
CA GLU A 24 12.21 -22.09 30.86
C GLU A 24 10.78 -22.56 31.06
N ARG A 25 9.80 -21.77 30.54
CA ARG A 25 8.38 -22.16 30.59
C ARG A 25 8.23 -23.47 29.86
N SER A 26 7.56 -24.45 30.47
CA SER A 26 7.28 -25.71 29.79
C SER A 26 6.43 -25.45 28.53
N ASP A 27 6.58 -26.31 27.53
CA ASP A 27 5.82 -26.23 26.27
C ASP A 27 4.28 -26.21 26.52
N GLU A 28 3.83 -26.94 27.53
CA GLU A 28 2.42 -26.93 27.93
C GLU A 28 1.98 -25.61 28.54
N GLN A 29 2.86 -24.95 29.33
CA GLN A 29 2.55 -23.66 29.91
C GLN A 29 2.44 -22.59 28.83
N LYS A 30 3.34 -22.57 27.85
CA LYS A 30 3.29 -21.67 26.70
C LYS A 30 2.00 -21.83 25.91
N ALA A 31 1.60 -23.08 25.63
CA ALA A 31 0.38 -23.37 24.91
C ALA A 31 -0.87 -22.86 25.66
N LYS A 32 -0.94 -23.03 26.97
CA LYS A 32 -2.04 -22.54 27.83
C LYS A 32 -2.07 -21.02 27.89
N ASP A 33 -0.92 -20.36 28.03
CA ASP A 33 -0.81 -18.90 28.07
C ASP A 33 -1.27 -18.28 26.74
N CYS A 34 -0.84 -18.81 25.61
CA CYS A 34 -1.27 -18.34 24.29
C CYS A 34 -2.79 -18.50 24.08
N GLN A 35 -3.38 -19.60 24.54
CA GLN A 35 -4.84 -19.76 24.45
C GLN A 35 -5.59 -18.78 25.35
N LYS A 36 -5.09 -18.54 26.56
CA LYS A 36 -5.68 -17.55 27.47
C LYS A 36 -5.67 -16.15 26.85
N TYR A 37 -4.56 -15.75 26.21
CA TYR A 37 -4.47 -14.47 25.52
C TYR A 37 -5.37 -14.40 24.29
N LEU A 38 -5.48 -15.49 23.54
CA LEU A 38 -6.43 -15.57 22.44
C LEU A 38 -7.87 -15.34 22.93
N GLN A 39 -8.25 -15.92 24.08
CA GLN A 39 -9.58 -15.71 24.69
C GLN A 39 -9.83 -14.22 24.92
N VAL A 40 -8.90 -13.53 25.53
CA VAL A 40 -9.05 -12.09 25.83
C VAL A 40 -9.20 -11.28 24.54
N MET A 41 -8.40 -11.56 23.51
CA MET A 41 -8.50 -10.86 22.23
C MET A 41 -9.81 -11.17 21.50
N ALA A 42 -10.30 -12.39 21.62
CA ALA A 42 -11.59 -12.80 21.04
C ALA A 42 -12.78 -12.15 21.76
N ASP A 43 -12.75 -12.07 23.08
CA ASP A 43 -13.79 -11.40 23.88
C ASP A 43 -13.87 -9.91 23.54
N TYR A 44 -12.74 -9.25 23.30
CA TYR A 44 -12.72 -7.87 22.80
C TYR A 44 -13.33 -7.76 21.41
N ARG A 45 -13.00 -8.68 20.49
CA ARG A 45 -13.45 -8.62 19.10
C ARG A 45 -14.94 -8.98 18.92
N ILE A 46 -15.55 -9.68 19.88
CA ILE A 46 -16.96 -10.12 19.79
C ILE A 46 -17.94 -8.97 19.54
N GLN A 47 -17.57 -7.75 19.96
CA GLN A 47 -18.38 -6.55 19.75
C GLN A 47 -18.34 -6.06 18.30
N TRP A 48 -17.28 -6.38 17.56
CA TRP A 48 -17.06 -5.98 16.17
C TRP A 48 -17.71 -6.95 15.17
N GLU A 49 -17.81 -8.23 15.53
CA GLU A 49 -18.23 -9.31 14.62
C GLU A 49 -19.59 -9.05 13.95
N PRO A 50 -20.67 -8.63 14.65
CA PRO A 50 -21.98 -8.44 14.02
C PRO A 50 -21.97 -7.33 12.96
N MET A 51 -21.23 -6.25 13.21
CA MET A 51 -21.12 -5.15 12.26
C MET A 51 -20.31 -5.58 11.03
N ILE A 52 -19.20 -6.28 11.24
CA ILE A 52 -18.36 -6.80 10.16
C ILE A 52 -19.12 -7.79 9.28
N ASP A 53 -19.95 -8.66 9.86
CA ASP A 53 -20.80 -9.59 9.10
C ASP A 53 -21.74 -8.86 8.15
N ASN A 54 -22.44 -7.85 8.67
CA ASN A 54 -23.35 -7.06 7.87
C ASN A 54 -22.60 -6.31 6.74
N ILE A 55 -21.43 -5.75 7.05
CA ILE A 55 -20.61 -5.04 6.03
C ILE A 55 -20.14 -6.02 4.95
N ILE A 56 -19.59 -7.18 5.33
CA ILE A 56 -19.15 -8.20 4.37
C ILE A 56 -20.31 -8.64 3.49
N MET A 57 -21.49 -8.84 4.07
CA MET A 57 -22.69 -9.26 3.32
C MET A 57 -23.08 -8.29 2.23
N TYR A 58 -23.05 -6.96 2.49
CA TYR A 58 -23.47 -5.95 1.52
C TYR A 58 -22.36 -5.44 0.61
N VAL A 59 -21.10 -5.43 1.09
CA VAL A 59 -20.00 -4.79 0.37
C VAL A 59 -19.05 -5.81 -0.28
N ASN A 60 -18.90 -7.00 0.32
CA ASN A 60 -17.94 -8.00 -0.15
C ASN A 60 -18.43 -9.43 0.10
N HIS A 61 -19.65 -9.75 -0.34
CA HIS A 61 -20.27 -11.05 -0.10
C HIS A 61 -19.48 -12.25 -0.65
N GLY A 62 -18.59 -12.05 -1.63
CA GLY A 62 -17.68 -13.09 -2.13
C GLY A 62 -16.51 -13.43 -1.19
N ARG A 63 -16.20 -12.55 -0.23
CA ARG A 63 -15.12 -12.72 0.76
C ARG A 63 -15.66 -13.27 2.09
N ARG A 64 -16.47 -14.32 2.03
CA ARG A 64 -17.03 -14.95 3.23
C ARG A 64 -16.01 -15.84 3.92
N PHE A 65 -16.19 -15.97 5.23
CA PHE A 65 -15.36 -16.82 6.08
C PHE A 65 -15.92 -18.25 6.08
N VAL A 66 -15.26 -19.15 5.36
CA VAL A 66 -15.68 -20.54 5.12
C VAL A 66 -15.69 -21.39 6.41
N GLN A 67 -15.11 -20.91 7.51
CA GLN A 67 -15.12 -21.64 8.79
C GLN A 67 -16.45 -21.57 9.54
N ASP A 68 -17.40 -20.77 9.09
CA ASP A 68 -18.74 -20.81 9.64
C ASP A 68 -19.42 -22.11 9.17
N TRP A 69 -19.87 -22.94 10.10
CA TRP A 69 -20.51 -24.24 9.84
C TRP A 69 -21.74 -24.15 8.93
N ASN A 70 -22.31 -22.95 8.80
CA ASN A 70 -23.45 -22.68 7.93
C ASN A 70 -23.08 -22.30 6.50
N LEU A 71 -21.78 -22.17 6.20
CA LEU A 71 -21.28 -21.74 4.90
C LEU A 71 -20.44 -22.84 4.26
N TRP A 72 -20.83 -23.24 3.06
CA TRP A 72 -20.11 -24.20 2.25
C TRP A 72 -19.22 -23.44 1.25
N ASP A 73 -18.08 -24.00 0.94
CA ASP A 73 -17.23 -23.48 -0.13
C ASP A 73 -18.00 -23.47 -1.46
N GLY A 74 -17.97 -22.34 -2.18
CA GLY A 74 -18.76 -22.16 -3.40
C GLY A 74 -20.26 -21.93 -3.22
N GLN A 75 -20.76 -21.78 -2.00
CA GLN A 75 -22.17 -21.47 -1.76
C GLN A 75 -22.53 -20.11 -2.40
N GLN A 76 -23.70 -20.07 -3.04
CA GLN A 76 -24.24 -18.83 -3.61
C GLN A 76 -24.46 -17.80 -2.48
N THR A 77 -23.84 -16.63 -2.66
CA THR A 77 -23.89 -15.52 -1.72
C THR A 77 -24.60 -14.32 -2.36
N GLY A 78 -25.03 -13.35 -1.54
CA GLY A 78 -25.65 -12.13 -2.05
C GLY A 78 -27.14 -12.22 -2.37
N GLN A 79 -27.84 -13.27 -1.94
CA GLN A 79 -29.29 -13.41 -2.16
C GLN A 79 -30.12 -12.30 -1.50
N GLU A 80 -29.61 -11.65 -0.45
CA GLU A 80 -30.25 -10.55 0.25
C GLU A 80 -29.73 -9.17 -0.19
N VAL A 81 -28.88 -9.13 -1.22
CA VAL A 81 -28.32 -7.89 -1.77
C VAL A 81 -29.18 -7.43 -2.95
N PHE A 82 -29.88 -6.32 -2.78
CA PHE A 82 -30.73 -5.70 -3.77
C PHE A 82 -30.11 -4.43 -4.38
N ASP A 83 -28.96 -3.99 -3.86
CA ASP A 83 -28.20 -2.84 -4.36
C ASP A 83 -26.69 -3.16 -4.29
N ASP A 84 -26.01 -3.14 -5.42
CA ASP A 84 -24.60 -3.48 -5.59
C ASP A 84 -23.67 -2.27 -5.65
N SER A 85 -24.21 -1.07 -5.48
CA SER A 85 -23.45 0.20 -5.62
C SER A 85 -22.26 0.29 -4.68
N ALA A 86 -22.38 -0.24 -3.45
CA ALA A 86 -21.28 -0.26 -2.49
C ALA A 86 -20.13 -1.19 -2.92
N MET A 87 -20.46 -2.34 -3.53
CA MET A 87 -19.47 -3.26 -4.07
C MET A 87 -18.69 -2.65 -5.24
N LEU A 88 -19.41 -1.98 -6.15
CA LEU A 88 -18.80 -1.27 -7.28
C LEU A 88 -17.92 -0.11 -6.80
N ALA A 89 -18.42 0.68 -5.85
CA ALA A 89 -17.66 1.78 -5.25
C ALA A 89 -16.36 1.30 -4.56
N ARG A 90 -16.44 0.19 -3.81
CA ARG A 90 -15.24 -0.43 -3.23
C ARG A 90 -14.25 -0.89 -4.29
N ASN A 91 -14.70 -1.57 -5.35
CA ASN A 91 -13.81 -2.04 -6.41
C ASN A 91 -13.08 -0.85 -7.06
N MET A 92 -13.80 0.23 -7.37
CA MET A 92 -13.17 1.44 -7.91
C MET A 92 -12.13 2.05 -6.98
N LEU A 93 -12.42 2.10 -5.68
CA LEU A 93 -11.45 2.58 -4.68
C LEU A 93 -10.20 1.69 -4.67
N VAL A 94 -10.37 0.37 -4.67
CA VAL A 94 -9.27 -0.60 -4.63
C VAL A 94 -8.40 -0.48 -5.89
N ASP A 95 -9.01 -0.51 -7.06
CA ASP A 95 -8.29 -0.42 -8.34
C ASP A 95 -7.57 0.92 -8.47
N GLY A 96 -8.21 1.99 -8.04
CA GLY A 96 -7.61 3.31 -7.98
C GLY A 96 -6.39 3.36 -7.04
N MET A 97 -6.52 2.85 -5.82
CA MET A 97 -5.42 2.84 -4.86
C MET A 97 -4.25 1.97 -5.34
N VAL A 98 -4.51 0.77 -5.87
CA VAL A 98 -3.46 -0.12 -6.41
C VAL A 98 -2.74 0.57 -7.57
N GLY A 99 -3.49 1.14 -8.51
CA GLY A 99 -2.92 1.82 -9.68
C GLY A 99 -2.04 3.01 -9.31
N TYR A 100 -2.40 3.77 -8.28
CA TYR A 100 -1.65 4.96 -7.86
C TYR A 100 -0.50 4.68 -6.90
N LEU A 101 -0.59 3.66 -6.04
CA LEU A 101 0.37 3.45 -4.95
C LEU A 101 1.41 2.37 -5.24
N CYS A 102 1.02 1.28 -5.89
CA CYS A 102 1.87 0.09 -6.05
C CYS A 102 1.66 -0.60 -7.41
N SER A 103 1.73 0.17 -8.50
CA SER A 103 1.64 -0.39 -9.86
C SER A 103 2.81 -1.32 -10.15
N ARG A 104 2.54 -2.48 -10.77
CA ARG A 104 3.56 -3.45 -11.20
C ARG A 104 4.52 -2.88 -12.26
N ASN A 105 4.01 -1.96 -13.09
CA ASN A 105 4.73 -1.46 -14.26
C ASN A 105 5.66 -0.28 -13.96
N GLN A 106 5.61 0.25 -12.73
CA GLN A 106 6.39 1.43 -12.34
C GLN A 106 7.00 1.26 -10.96
N PRO A 107 8.21 1.78 -10.72
CA PRO A 107 8.79 1.84 -9.39
C PRO A 107 7.88 2.66 -8.46
N TRP A 108 7.46 2.09 -7.34
CA TRP A 108 6.57 2.74 -6.39
C TRP A 108 7.25 3.12 -5.06
N PHE A 109 8.47 2.63 -4.83
CA PHE A 109 9.33 3.05 -3.73
C PHE A 109 10.77 3.19 -4.18
N ALA A 110 11.53 4.01 -3.48
CA ALA A 110 12.98 4.09 -3.58
C ALA A 110 13.60 3.99 -2.19
N LEU A 111 14.80 3.45 -2.13
CA LEU A 111 15.59 3.42 -0.92
C LEU A 111 16.49 4.64 -0.89
N GLU A 112 16.50 5.36 0.23
CA GLU A 112 17.39 6.50 0.45
C GLU A 112 18.18 6.31 1.75
N ILE A 113 19.40 6.81 1.75
CA ILE A 113 20.15 6.93 3.00
C ILE A 113 19.89 8.33 3.54
N PRO A 114 19.48 8.46 4.81
CA PRO A 114 19.20 9.75 5.40
C PRO A 114 20.45 10.64 5.37
N GLY A 115 20.61 11.40 4.30
CA GLY A 115 21.75 12.30 4.08
C GLY A 115 21.76 13.53 4.98
N LYS A 116 20.71 13.72 5.78
CA LYS A 116 20.49 14.91 6.61
C LYS A 116 21.01 14.79 8.05
N PHE A 117 21.52 13.64 8.46
CA PHE A 117 22.17 13.57 9.75
C PHE A 117 23.50 14.31 9.71
N ASN A 118 23.50 15.57 10.13
CA ASN A 118 24.67 16.23 10.67
C ASN A 118 25.11 15.42 11.89
N PHE A 119 25.94 14.41 11.68
CA PHE A 119 26.57 13.69 12.77
C PHE A 119 27.29 14.71 13.66
N PRO A 120 27.09 14.67 14.97
CA PRO A 120 27.84 15.55 15.84
C PRO A 120 29.33 15.31 15.57
N ARG A 121 30.10 16.38 15.37
CA ARG A 121 31.56 16.40 15.11
C ARG A 121 32.42 15.61 16.12
N SER A 122 31.79 15.01 17.12
CA SER A 122 32.46 14.35 18.25
C SER A 122 32.88 12.88 18.02
N VAL A 123 32.43 12.23 16.96
CA VAL A 123 32.82 10.85 16.67
C VAL A 123 33.82 10.87 15.54
N GLY A 124 35.12 10.96 15.86
CA GLY A 124 36.35 10.61 15.14
C GLY A 124 36.43 10.54 13.61
N MET A 125 35.50 11.05 12.86
CA MET A 125 35.43 10.99 11.39
C MET A 125 36.33 12.05 10.75
N ARG A 126 37.63 11.78 10.72
CA ARG A 126 38.61 12.61 10.00
C ARG A 126 38.54 12.55 8.46
N ALA A 127 37.69 11.69 7.90
CA ALA A 127 37.70 11.42 6.45
C ALA A 127 36.55 12.03 5.65
N TRP A 128 35.53 12.63 6.30
CA TRP A 128 34.37 13.17 5.58
C TRP A 128 34.57 14.65 5.26
N ASN A 129 35.05 14.94 4.08
CA ASN A 129 35.28 16.30 3.57
C ASN A 129 33.99 17.14 3.40
N GLY A 130 33.00 16.99 4.30
CA GLY A 130 31.74 17.73 4.23
C GLY A 130 30.80 17.28 3.09
N LYS A 131 31.14 16.22 2.36
CA LYS A 131 30.28 15.64 1.33
C LYS A 131 29.21 14.75 1.97
N ARG A 132 28.00 14.80 1.45
CA ARG A 132 26.89 13.93 1.86
C ARG A 132 27.22 12.48 1.50
N ILE A 133 26.78 11.53 2.34
CA ILE A 133 27.02 10.09 2.12
C ILE A 133 26.36 9.61 0.83
N ASP A 134 25.15 10.12 0.56
CA ASP A 134 24.39 9.84 -0.65
C ASP A 134 25.07 10.32 -1.95
N SER A 135 26.06 11.21 -1.88
CA SER A 135 26.78 11.71 -3.05
C SER A 135 27.90 10.80 -3.56
N TYR A 136 28.21 9.70 -2.85
CA TYR A 136 29.23 8.76 -3.29
C TYR A 136 28.70 7.78 -4.33
N PRO A 137 29.31 7.64 -5.51
CA PRO A 137 28.82 6.77 -6.57
C PRO A 137 28.66 5.30 -6.14
N GLN A 138 29.55 4.80 -5.29
CA GLN A 138 29.49 3.43 -4.76
C GLN A 138 28.26 3.19 -3.90
N VAL A 139 27.86 4.20 -3.13
CA VAL A 139 26.67 4.14 -2.27
C VAL A 139 25.40 4.20 -3.10
N GLN A 140 25.37 5.09 -4.10
CA GLN A 140 24.24 5.17 -5.03
C GLN A 140 24.05 3.86 -5.81
N GLN A 141 25.15 3.29 -6.29
CA GLN A 141 25.10 2.01 -6.99
C GLN A 141 24.58 0.89 -6.09
N TRP A 142 25.09 0.77 -4.87
CA TRP A 142 24.61 -0.22 -3.91
C TRP A 142 23.10 -0.08 -3.61
N ILE A 143 22.59 1.14 -3.46
CA ILE A 143 21.16 1.39 -3.26
C ILE A 143 20.35 0.93 -4.46
N GLN A 144 20.81 1.24 -5.69
CA GLN A 144 20.15 0.82 -6.92
C GLN A 144 20.14 -0.70 -7.07
N ASP A 145 21.24 -1.36 -6.74
CA ASP A 145 21.35 -2.82 -6.78
C ASP A 145 20.40 -3.46 -5.76
N CYS A 146 20.36 -2.95 -4.52
CA CYS A 146 19.40 -3.39 -3.50
C CYS A 146 17.95 -3.22 -3.97
N GLN A 147 17.63 -2.08 -4.54
CA GLN A 147 16.31 -1.76 -5.07
C GLN A 147 15.92 -2.71 -6.22
N THR A 148 16.85 -3.01 -7.11
CA THR A 148 16.66 -3.96 -8.22
C THR A 148 16.36 -5.37 -7.72
N VAL A 149 17.12 -5.84 -6.70
CA VAL A 149 16.88 -7.14 -6.07
C VAL A 149 15.48 -7.20 -5.45
N MET A 150 15.09 -6.16 -4.72
CA MET A 150 13.77 -6.10 -4.08
C MET A 150 12.63 -6.10 -5.09
N TYR A 151 12.71 -5.30 -6.18
CA TYR A 151 11.70 -5.34 -7.25
C TYR A 151 11.66 -6.71 -7.94
N SER A 152 12.80 -7.34 -8.14
CA SER A 152 12.85 -8.72 -8.67
C SER A 152 12.15 -9.70 -7.72
N ALA A 153 12.32 -9.55 -6.39
CA ALA A 153 11.64 -10.37 -5.40
C ALA A 153 10.11 -10.17 -5.45
N PHE A 154 9.63 -8.92 -5.52
CA PHE A 154 8.20 -8.63 -5.68
C PHE A 154 7.63 -9.19 -6.99
N ASN A 155 8.34 -9.05 -8.10
CA ASN A 155 7.88 -9.54 -9.42
C ASN A 155 7.81 -11.06 -9.51
N ARG A 156 8.69 -11.78 -8.81
CA ARG A 156 8.68 -13.26 -8.73
C ARG A 156 7.66 -13.79 -7.75
N SER A 157 7.22 -12.96 -6.81
CA SER A 157 6.24 -13.31 -5.78
C SER A 157 4.80 -13.13 -6.28
N ASN A 158 3.86 -13.53 -5.45
CA ASN A 158 2.44 -13.32 -5.65
C ASN A 158 1.92 -11.98 -5.07
N PHE A 159 2.80 -11.03 -4.77
CA PHE A 159 2.45 -9.75 -4.15
C PHE A 159 1.41 -8.97 -4.93
N TYR A 160 1.65 -8.76 -6.23
CA TYR A 160 0.76 -7.94 -7.08
C TYR A 160 -0.61 -8.57 -7.30
N ASP A 161 -0.73 -9.88 -7.14
CA ASP A 161 -2.02 -10.58 -7.23
C ASP A 161 -2.84 -10.43 -5.94
N LEU A 162 -2.17 -10.25 -4.78
CA LEU A 162 -2.81 -10.21 -3.48
C LEU A 162 -3.00 -8.81 -2.89
N ILE A 163 -2.25 -7.80 -3.37
CA ILE A 163 -2.38 -6.44 -2.86
C ILE A 163 -3.78 -5.84 -3.09
N PRO A 164 -4.49 -6.11 -4.22
CA PRO A 164 -5.88 -5.66 -4.36
C PRO A 164 -6.79 -6.24 -3.28
N GLN A 165 -6.60 -7.52 -2.95
CA GLN A 165 -7.37 -8.17 -1.89
C GLN A 165 -7.09 -7.58 -0.51
N PHE A 166 -5.82 -7.29 -0.20
CA PHE A 166 -5.42 -6.65 1.05
C PHE A 166 -6.07 -5.26 1.23
N ILE A 167 -6.03 -4.43 0.17
CA ILE A 167 -6.68 -3.11 0.19
C ILE A 167 -8.20 -3.25 0.28
N SER A 168 -8.79 -4.22 -0.43
CA SER A 168 -10.21 -4.52 -0.36
C SER A 168 -10.66 -4.92 1.04
N ASP A 169 -9.90 -5.76 1.74
CA ASP A 169 -10.20 -6.17 3.12
C ASP A 169 -10.09 -4.96 4.07
N GLY A 170 -9.11 -4.06 3.87
CA GLY A 170 -8.99 -2.80 4.61
C GLY A 170 -10.16 -1.86 4.38
N ALA A 171 -10.61 -1.70 3.15
CA ALA A 171 -11.77 -0.87 2.82
C ALA A 171 -13.08 -1.47 3.36
N THR A 172 -13.21 -2.81 3.38
CA THR A 172 -14.40 -3.51 3.86
C THR A 172 -14.43 -3.61 5.37
N CYS A 173 -13.42 -4.24 5.98
CA CYS A 173 -13.39 -4.56 7.42
C CYS A 173 -12.70 -3.48 8.27
N GLY A 174 -12.11 -2.46 7.64
CA GLY A 174 -11.34 -1.43 8.32
C GLY A 174 -9.96 -1.89 8.79
N THR A 175 -9.71 -3.19 8.87
CA THR A 175 -8.43 -3.81 9.23
C THR A 175 -8.13 -4.94 8.25
N ALA A 176 -6.94 -4.94 7.68
CA ALA A 176 -6.47 -5.98 6.78
C ALA A 176 -5.14 -6.56 7.28
N TYR A 177 -4.91 -7.82 6.94
CA TYR A 177 -3.72 -8.55 7.34
C TYR A 177 -2.98 -9.08 6.14
N MET A 178 -1.65 -9.06 6.22
CA MET A 178 -0.76 -9.67 5.24
C MET A 178 0.34 -10.43 5.96
N GLN A 179 0.52 -11.70 5.60
CA GLN A 179 1.61 -12.52 6.10
C GLN A 179 2.67 -12.69 5.03
N ILE A 180 3.94 -12.56 5.41
CA ILE A 180 5.09 -12.59 4.52
C ILE A 180 6.04 -13.69 5.01
N GLU A 181 6.13 -14.76 4.25
CA GLU A 181 7.01 -15.89 4.55
C GLU A 181 7.95 -16.18 3.36
N GLU A 182 9.08 -16.78 3.64
CA GLU A 182 10.01 -17.26 2.63
C GLU A 182 9.68 -18.71 2.28
N ASP A 183 9.53 -18.99 0.99
CA ASP A 183 9.53 -20.35 0.45
C ASP A 183 10.98 -20.71 0.08
N VAL A 184 11.69 -21.29 1.04
CA VAL A 184 13.10 -21.66 0.89
C VAL A 184 13.36 -22.59 -0.31
N PRO A 185 12.55 -23.65 -0.55
CA PRO A 185 12.72 -24.52 -1.71
C PRO A 185 12.67 -23.80 -3.05
N GLN A 186 11.80 -22.79 -3.19
CA GLN A 186 11.64 -22.04 -4.44
C GLN A 186 12.44 -20.74 -4.47
N ALA A 187 13.11 -20.40 -3.37
CA ALA A 187 13.83 -19.13 -3.18
C ALA A 187 12.96 -17.90 -3.53
N THR A 188 11.67 -17.96 -3.17
CA THR A 188 10.68 -16.91 -3.41
C THR A 188 10.04 -16.46 -2.11
N ILE A 189 9.45 -15.26 -2.14
CA ILE A 189 8.65 -14.75 -1.03
C ILE A 189 7.18 -15.02 -1.34
N VAL A 190 6.48 -15.58 -0.37
CA VAL A 190 5.05 -15.88 -0.46
C VAL A 190 4.28 -14.96 0.45
N PHE A 191 3.31 -14.27 -0.14
CA PHE A 191 2.37 -13.41 0.54
C PHE A 191 1.05 -14.16 0.73
N THR A 192 0.40 -13.96 1.87
CA THR A 192 -0.96 -14.43 2.09
C THR A 192 -1.77 -13.33 2.77
N VAL A 193 -3.04 -13.20 2.37
CA VAL A 193 -3.97 -12.22 2.94
C VAL A 193 -5.05 -13.00 3.70
N PRO A 194 -4.86 -13.22 5.01
CA PRO A 194 -5.84 -13.93 5.82
C PRO A 194 -7.11 -13.12 5.99
N HIS A 195 -8.23 -13.82 6.15
CA HIS A 195 -9.49 -13.18 6.43
C HIS A 195 -9.48 -12.47 7.79
N PHE A 196 -10.26 -11.38 7.94
CA PHE A 196 -10.36 -10.63 9.19
C PHE A 196 -10.63 -11.54 10.41
N ARG A 197 -11.44 -12.55 10.26
CA ARG A 197 -11.82 -13.47 11.34
C ARG A 197 -10.74 -14.47 11.74
N GLU A 198 -9.76 -14.72 10.89
CA GLU A 198 -8.65 -15.62 11.21
C GLU A 198 -7.64 -15.00 12.18
N CYS A 199 -7.54 -13.65 12.21
CA CYS A 199 -6.50 -12.95 12.94
C CYS A 199 -7.05 -12.15 14.12
N PHE A 200 -6.35 -12.22 15.23
CA PHE A 200 -6.60 -11.46 16.45
C PHE A 200 -5.36 -10.65 16.75
N ILE A 201 -5.52 -9.37 17.07
CA ILE A 201 -4.40 -8.44 17.22
C ILE A 201 -4.39 -7.76 18.58
N SER A 202 -3.19 -7.41 19.01
CA SER A 202 -2.94 -6.54 20.15
C SER A 202 -1.89 -5.50 19.82
N GLU A 203 -1.91 -4.40 20.54
CA GLU A 203 -1.04 -3.25 20.34
C GLU A 203 -0.04 -3.10 21.48
N ASN A 204 1.11 -2.52 21.14
CA ASN A 204 2.06 -2.05 22.15
C ASN A 204 1.62 -0.69 22.75
N GLN A 205 2.42 -0.18 23.69
CA GLN A 205 2.18 1.10 24.36
C GLN A 205 2.10 2.32 23.43
N TRP A 206 2.62 2.23 22.23
CA TRP A 206 2.59 3.29 21.21
C TRP A 206 1.48 3.11 20.17
N GLY A 207 0.58 2.14 20.36
CA GLY A 207 -0.53 1.88 19.45
C GLY A 207 -0.12 1.19 18.15
N LYS A 208 1.07 0.57 18.07
CA LYS A 208 1.49 -0.27 16.96
C LYS A 208 1.12 -1.73 17.22
N VAL A 209 0.63 -2.43 16.22
CA VAL A 209 0.35 -3.86 16.30
C VAL A 209 1.66 -4.63 16.34
N ASP A 210 1.93 -5.31 17.43
CA ASP A 210 3.11 -6.14 17.63
C ASP A 210 2.78 -7.61 17.87
N THR A 211 1.54 -7.91 18.23
CA THR A 211 1.07 -9.25 18.55
C THR A 211 -0.07 -9.62 17.60
N VAL A 212 0.09 -10.77 16.91
CA VAL A 212 -0.92 -11.29 16.00
C VAL A 212 -1.08 -12.79 16.22
N TYR A 213 -2.29 -13.21 16.52
CA TYR A 213 -2.67 -14.61 16.66
C TYR A 213 -3.57 -14.99 15.48
N ARG A 214 -3.13 -15.95 14.69
CA ARG A 214 -3.89 -16.44 13.52
C ARG A 214 -4.33 -17.88 13.73
N VAL A 215 -5.60 -18.15 13.49
CA VAL A 215 -6.14 -19.50 13.49
C VAL A 215 -6.21 -20.02 12.06
N TYR A 216 -5.42 -21.04 11.80
CA TYR A 216 -5.38 -21.72 10.51
C TYR A 216 -6.34 -22.90 10.49
N ILE A 217 -6.96 -23.12 9.35
CA ILE A 217 -7.55 -24.39 8.99
C ILE A 217 -6.58 -25.10 8.05
N MET A 218 -6.08 -26.24 8.48
CA MET A 218 -5.17 -27.05 7.69
C MET A 218 -5.72 -28.46 7.52
N THR A 219 -5.52 -29.03 6.33
CA THR A 219 -5.79 -30.45 6.11
C THR A 219 -4.74 -31.30 6.83
N LEU A 220 -5.10 -32.55 7.17
CA LEU A 220 -4.14 -33.48 7.79
C LEU A 220 -2.89 -33.67 6.92
N ARG A 221 -3.06 -33.62 5.60
CA ARG A 221 -1.93 -33.63 4.64
C ARG A 221 -1.00 -32.42 4.83
N GLN A 222 -1.54 -31.21 4.94
CA GLN A 222 -0.74 -29.99 5.15
C GLN A 222 -0.04 -30.02 6.51
N LEU A 223 -0.71 -30.51 7.55
CA LEU A 223 -0.11 -30.67 8.88
C LEU A 223 1.07 -31.64 8.85
N LYS A 224 0.91 -32.79 8.17
CA LYS A 224 2.01 -33.75 7.98
C LYS A 224 3.19 -33.16 7.21
N GLN A 225 2.91 -32.36 6.15
CA GLN A 225 3.96 -31.70 5.38
C GLN A 225 4.73 -30.64 6.18
N LYS A 226 4.02 -29.87 6.99
CA LYS A 226 4.63 -28.73 7.73
C LYS A 226 5.35 -29.16 8.99
N PHE A 227 4.77 -30.04 9.80
CA PHE A 227 5.28 -30.40 11.12
C PHE A 227 5.93 -31.80 11.21
N GLY A 228 5.74 -32.60 10.17
CA GLY A 228 6.22 -33.98 10.14
C GLY A 228 5.25 -34.97 10.80
N GLU A 229 5.33 -36.21 10.39
CA GLU A 229 4.43 -37.29 10.88
C GLU A 229 4.67 -37.64 12.35
N GLU A 230 5.96 -37.71 12.76
CA GLU A 230 6.33 -38.07 14.14
C GLU A 230 5.81 -37.06 15.16
N LYS A 231 5.96 -35.76 14.86
CA LYS A 231 5.46 -34.71 15.75
C LYS A 231 3.94 -34.73 15.86
N MET A 232 3.25 -34.95 14.74
CA MET A 232 1.79 -35.03 14.74
C MET A 232 1.29 -36.24 15.54
N LYS A 233 1.95 -37.39 15.46
CA LYS A 233 1.63 -38.57 16.28
C LYS A 233 1.84 -38.34 17.79
N GLN A 234 2.86 -37.57 18.17
CA GLN A 234 3.10 -37.20 19.58
C GLN A 234 2.01 -36.27 20.15
N VAL A 235 1.41 -35.46 19.28
CA VAL A 235 0.43 -34.44 19.68
C VAL A 235 -0.99 -34.99 19.62
N ASP A 236 -1.32 -35.79 18.62
CA ASP A 236 -2.64 -36.44 18.45
C ASP A 236 -2.49 -37.93 18.20
N ASP A 237 -2.84 -38.74 19.19
CA ASP A 237 -2.75 -40.21 19.16
C ASP A 237 -3.57 -40.82 18.01
N ASN A 238 -4.63 -40.16 17.56
CA ASN A 238 -5.49 -40.63 16.48
C ASN A 238 -5.10 -40.11 15.10
N PHE A 239 -4.05 -39.26 15.02
CA PHE A 239 -3.66 -38.61 13.77
C PHE A 239 -3.47 -39.57 12.60
N GLN A 240 -2.76 -40.67 12.82
CA GLN A 240 -2.49 -41.66 11.78
C GLN A 240 -3.77 -42.30 11.24
N ARG A 241 -4.66 -42.71 12.13
CA ARG A 241 -5.94 -43.32 11.77
C ARG A 241 -6.82 -42.33 10.98
N ASP A 242 -6.94 -41.09 11.46
CA ASP A 242 -7.73 -40.05 10.81
C ASP A 242 -7.14 -39.68 9.44
N TYR A 243 -5.79 -39.66 9.32
CA TYR A 243 -5.10 -39.43 8.06
C TYR A 243 -5.35 -40.54 7.03
N GLU A 244 -5.31 -41.80 7.43
CA GLU A 244 -5.61 -42.94 6.56
C GLU A 244 -7.09 -42.99 6.12
N GLN A 245 -7.99 -42.56 7.00
CA GLN A 245 -9.42 -42.46 6.67
C GLN A 245 -9.70 -41.29 5.70
N ASN A 246 -9.15 -40.10 5.97
CA ASN A 246 -9.35 -38.92 5.14
C ASN A 246 -8.23 -37.91 5.34
N MET A 247 -7.22 -37.93 4.45
CA MET A 247 -6.10 -36.99 4.51
C MET A 247 -6.49 -35.51 4.24
N TYR A 248 -7.69 -35.28 3.69
CA TYR A 248 -8.24 -33.94 3.45
C TYR A 248 -9.11 -33.42 4.60
N ALA A 249 -9.31 -34.22 5.65
CA ALA A 249 -9.99 -33.74 6.85
C ALA A 249 -9.23 -32.55 7.43
N THR A 250 -9.98 -31.51 7.84
CA THR A 250 -9.41 -30.26 8.32
C THR A 250 -9.28 -30.23 9.84
N ARG A 251 -8.26 -29.54 10.33
CA ARG A 251 -8.03 -29.24 11.75
C ARG A 251 -7.64 -27.77 11.91
N GLN A 252 -8.01 -27.20 13.04
CA GLN A 252 -7.62 -25.85 13.41
C GLN A 252 -6.29 -25.87 14.15
N VAL A 253 -5.42 -24.92 13.81
CA VAL A 253 -4.12 -24.72 14.48
C VAL A 253 -3.94 -23.25 14.75
N LEU A 254 -3.54 -22.90 15.96
CA LEU A 254 -3.21 -21.53 16.33
C LEU A 254 -1.73 -21.24 16.05
N HIS A 255 -1.47 -20.16 15.36
CA HIS A 255 -0.15 -19.58 15.21
C HIS A 255 -0.10 -18.25 15.96
N ALA A 256 0.68 -18.20 17.02
CA ALA A 256 0.84 -17.04 17.87
C ALA A 256 2.18 -16.35 17.56
N ILE A 257 2.14 -15.08 17.17
CA ILE A 257 3.30 -14.24 16.93
C ILE A 257 3.22 -13.08 17.90
N TYR A 258 4.26 -12.90 18.72
CA TYR A 258 4.30 -11.88 19.75
C TYR A 258 5.75 -11.46 20.05
N PRO A 259 5.98 -10.27 20.64
CA PRO A 259 7.31 -9.82 21.01
C PRO A 259 7.96 -10.79 21.99
N ASN A 260 9.18 -11.20 21.70
CA ASN A 260 9.91 -12.15 22.51
C ASN A 260 10.59 -11.44 23.71
N THR A 261 10.14 -11.74 24.92
CA THR A 261 10.74 -11.21 26.15
C THR A 261 12.13 -11.77 26.42
N ASP A 262 12.45 -12.93 25.86
CA ASP A 262 13.72 -13.63 26.03
C ASP A 262 14.71 -13.36 24.87
N TYR A 263 14.45 -12.29 24.09
CA TYR A 263 15.33 -11.88 23.00
C TYR A 263 16.76 -11.61 23.48
N ARG A 264 17.71 -12.26 22.82
CA ARG A 264 19.15 -12.04 23.03
C ARG A 264 19.84 -11.88 21.69
N SER A 265 20.43 -10.73 21.48
CA SER A 265 21.16 -10.41 20.23
C SER A 265 22.45 -11.21 20.04
N ASP A 266 22.98 -11.80 21.11
CA ASP A 266 24.20 -12.61 21.12
C ASP A 266 23.98 -14.07 20.70
N ARG A 267 22.72 -14.51 20.57
CA ARG A 267 22.38 -15.89 20.21
C ARG A 267 21.76 -15.97 18.82
N ILE A 268 22.20 -16.98 18.05
CA ILE A 268 21.71 -17.25 16.69
C ILE A 268 20.53 -18.24 16.71
N ASP A 269 20.14 -18.74 17.88
CA ASP A 269 19.07 -19.72 18.02
C ASP A 269 17.73 -19.21 17.47
N SER A 270 16.96 -20.10 16.87
CA SER A 270 15.62 -19.78 16.35
C SER A 270 14.66 -19.25 17.41
N LYS A 271 14.88 -19.57 18.69
CA LYS A 271 14.07 -19.10 19.83
C LYS A 271 14.52 -17.75 20.38
N SER A 272 15.73 -17.26 20.06
CA SER A 272 16.31 -16.00 20.56
C SER A 272 16.10 -14.84 19.59
N LYS A 273 15.05 -14.87 18.77
CA LYS A 273 14.67 -13.84 17.80
C LYS A 273 13.78 -12.77 18.43
N GLN A 274 13.61 -11.61 17.76
CA GLN A 274 12.81 -10.49 18.29
C GLN A 274 11.33 -10.83 18.48
N PHE A 275 10.77 -11.63 17.58
CA PHE A 275 9.41 -12.09 17.67
C PHE A 275 9.38 -13.60 17.88
N ALA A 276 8.65 -14.05 18.90
CA ALA A 276 8.36 -15.45 19.12
C ALA A 276 7.27 -15.93 18.16
N SER A 277 7.35 -17.18 17.76
CA SER A 277 6.41 -17.84 16.84
C SER A 277 6.08 -19.22 17.37
N ASP A 278 4.90 -19.37 17.95
CA ASP A 278 4.45 -20.60 18.54
C ASP A 278 3.26 -21.17 17.78
N TRP A 279 3.38 -22.45 17.38
CA TRP A 279 2.31 -23.21 16.73
C TRP A 279 1.67 -24.15 17.74
N ILE A 280 0.37 -24.01 17.94
CA ILE A 280 -0.37 -24.70 18.99
C ILE A 280 -1.50 -25.50 18.37
N TYR A 281 -1.59 -26.77 18.73
CA TYR A 281 -2.64 -27.68 18.31
C TYR A 281 -3.56 -28.00 19.48
N ASN A 282 -4.86 -27.96 19.22
CA ASN A 282 -5.87 -28.44 20.12
C ASN A 282 -6.80 -29.39 19.35
N LYS A 283 -6.92 -30.63 19.82
CA LYS A 283 -7.76 -31.67 19.18
C LYS A 283 -9.23 -31.27 19.09
N GLY A 284 -9.76 -30.56 20.09
CA GLY A 284 -11.12 -30.06 20.14
C GLY A 284 -11.40 -28.87 19.23
N GLY A 285 -10.38 -28.36 18.55
CA GLY A 285 -10.43 -27.09 17.81
C GLY A 285 -10.00 -25.90 18.67
N VAL A 286 -9.81 -24.76 18.04
CA VAL A 286 -9.39 -23.50 18.70
C VAL A 286 -10.59 -22.56 18.84
N LEU A 287 -11.33 -22.37 17.76
CA LEU A 287 -12.45 -21.45 17.66
C LEU A 287 -13.69 -22.14 17.12
N GLN A 288 -14.84 -21.77 17.63
CA GLN A 288 -16.14 -22.09 17.05
C GLN A 288 -16.84 -20.79 16.67
N TYR A 289 -17.22 -20.70 15.40
CA TYR A 289 -18.07 -19.60 14.91
C TYR A 289 -19.52 -20.10 14.88
N ARG A 290 -20.39 -19.42 15.59
CA ARG A 290 -21.83 -19.74 15.59
C ARG A 290 -22.63 -18.44 15.59
N SER A 291 -23.46 -18.26 14.57
CA SER A 291 -24.38 -17.11 14.47
C SER A 291 -23.69 -15.75 14.68
N GLY A 292 -22.54 -15.51 14.02
CA GLY A 292 -21.79 -14.27 14.15
C GLY A 292 -21.05 -14.08 15.48
N ARG A 293 -20.93 -15.13 16.30
CA ARG A 293 -20.16 -15.09 17.54
C ARG A 293 -18.99 -16.06 17.47
N VAL A 294 -17.82 -15.56 17.89
CA VAL A 294 -16.63 -16.37 18.11
C VAL A 294 -16.68 -16.91 19.52
N THR A 295 -16.58 -18.20 19.68
CA THR A 295 -16.43 -18.85 20.99
C THR A 295 -15.14 -19.67 20.94
N ILE A 296 -14.29 -19.50 21.94
CA ILE A 296 -13.11 -20.35 22.07
C ILE A 296 -13.55 -21.70 22.64
N MET A 297 -13.14 -22.77 21.99
CA MET A 297 -13.41 -24.12 22.45
C MET A 297 -12.69 -24.35 23.76
N ASP A 298 -13.32 -25.15 24.64
CA ASP A 298 -12.85 -25.38 25.99
C ASP A 298 -11.37 -25.81 26.05
N ILE A 299 -10.60 -25.07 26.84
CA ILE A 299 -9.15 -25.23 27.05
C ILE A 299 -8.79 -26.55 27.74
N SER A 300 -9.78 -27.20 28.38
CA SER A 300 -9.58 -28.43 29.16
C SER A 300 -9.09 -29.63 28.33
N GLY A 301 -9.19 -29.57 27.01
CA GLY A 301 -8.83 -30.64 26.06
C GLY A 301 -7.33 -30.86 25.78
N GLY A 302 -6.42 -30.18 26.48
CA GLY A 302 -4.98 -30.41 26.33
C GLY A 302 -4.37 -29.81 25.06
N SER A 303 -4.12 -28.49 25.08
CA SER A 303 -3.35 -27.83 24.03
C SER A 303 -1.88 -28.25 24.08
N LYS A 304 -1.35 -28.63 22.93
CA LYS A 304 0.04 -29.05 22.79
C LYS A 304 0.79 -28.13 21.81
N LEU A 305 2.04 -27.83 22.13
CA LEU A 305 2.93 -27.05 21.27
C LEU A 305 3.47 -27.94 20.15
N LEU A 306 3.20 -27.55 18.90
CA LEU A 306 3.75 -28.20 17.71
C LEU A 306 5.18 -27.76 17.44
N GLN A 307 5.39 -26.45 17.41
CA GLN A 307 6.67 -25.83 17.06
C GLN A 307 6.80 -24.50 17.78
N SER A 308 8.02 -24.21 18.28
CA SER A 308 8.39 -22.89 18.79
C SER A 308 9.61 -22.41 18.02
N SER A 309 9.49 -21.26 17.40
CA SER A 309 10.54 -20.61 16.60
C SER A 309 10.44 -19.09 16.78
N GLY A 310 11.16 -18.33 15.98
CA GLY A 310 11.08 -16.88 16.03
C GLY A 310 11.43 -16.23 14.69
N TYR A 311 11.12 -14.94 14.62
CA TYR A 311 11.43 -14.09 13.48
C TYR A 311 12.22 -12.87 13.92
N ASP A 312 13.15 -12.40 13.09
CA ASP A 312 13.90 -11.16 13.35
C ASP A 312 13.01 -9.93 13.11
N THR A 313 12.10 -10.02 12.16
CA THR A 313 11.10 -8.99 11.85
C THR A 313 9.71 -9.59 11.89
N ASN A 314 8.69 -8.79 12.24
CA ASN A 314 7.32 -9.30 12.30
C ASN A 314 6.87 -9.81 10.91
N PRO A 315 6.50 -11.08 10.75
CA PRO A 315 6.03 -11.62 9.48
C PRO A 315 4.57 -11.27 9.19
N MET A 316 3.82 -10.78 10.20
CA MET A 316 2.42 -10.40 10.08
C MET A 316 2.27 -8.90 10.11
N ILE A 317 1.78 -8.34 9.03
CA ILE A 317 1.42 -6.94 8.91
C ILE A 317 -0.07 -6.80 9.16
N ALA A 318 -0.45 -5.85 10.00
CA ALA A 318 -1.82 -5.46 10.24
C ALA A 318 -1.98 -3.98 9.91
N TRP A 319 -2.78 -3.68 8.90
CA TRP A 319 -3.09 -2.33 8.49
C TRP A 319 -4.50 -1.95 8.87
N ARG A 320 -4.65 -0.73 9.41
CA ARG A 320 -5.93 -0.14 9.81
C ARG A 320 -6.20 1.09 8.96
N TRP A 321 -7.35 1.10 8.32
CA TRP A 321 -7.75 2.19 7.44
C TRP A 321 -7.86 3.52 8.20
N TRP A 322 -8.62 3.51 9.29
CA TRP A 322 -8.74 4.61 10.25
C TRP A 322 -8.83 4.02 11.65
N LYS A 323 -8.10 4.57 12.59
CA LYS A 323 -8.09 4.12 13.98
C LYS A 323 -8.51 5.25 14.90
N ASN A 324 -9.47 4.98 15.76
CA ASN A 324 -9.74 5.79 16.93
C ASN A 324 -8.75 5.40 18.03
N ASP A 325 -8.39 6.35 18.91
CA ASP A 325 -7.32 6.13 19.89
C ASP A 325 -7.61 4.96 20.84
N ASP A 326 -8.86 4.78 21.25
CA ASP A 326 -9.29 3.74 22.19
C ASP A 326 -9.60 2.39 21.53
N GLU A 327 -9.59 2.30 20.19
CA GLU A 327 -9.93 1.09 19.43
C GLU A 327 -8.66 0.40 18.92
N ILE A 328 -8.61 -0.93 19.00
CA ILE A 328 -7.51 -1.72 18.42
C ILE A 328 -7.72 -1.95 16.93
N TYR A 329 -8.96 -2.25 16.54
CA TYR A 329 -9.33 -2.47 15.14
C TYR A 329 -9.66 -1.15 14.45
N GLY A 330 -9.36 -1.10 13.14
CA GLY A 330 -9.64 0.07 12.32
C GLY A 330 -11.09 0.09 11.79
N ARG A 331 -11.51 1.28 11.35
CA ARG A 331 -12.79 1.50 10.64
C ARG A 331 -12.50 1.89 9.21
N GLY A 332 -13.16 1.25 8.25
CA GLY A 332 -13.02 1.54 6.82
C GLY A 332 -14.17 2.41 6.28
N PRO A 333 -14.09 2.81 5.01
CA PRO A 333 -15.16 3.57 4.36
C PRO A 333 -16.50 2.83 4.38
N SER A 334 -16.49 1.50 4.37
CA SER A 334 -17.70 0.68 4.53
C SER A 334 -18.40 0.87 5.87
N HIS A 335 -17.66 1.15 6.96
CA HIS A 335 -18.23 1.45 8.27
C HIS A 335 -18.93 2.81 8.26
N GLU A 336 -18.30 3.82 7.65
CA GLU A 336 -18.85 5.17 7.54
C GLU A 336 -20.09 5.20 6.64
N ALA A 337 -20.06 4.46 5.53
CA ALA A 337 -21.15 4.37 4.57
C ALA A 337 -22.27 3.39 4.97
N PHE A 338 -22.12 2.62 6.06
CA PHE A 338 -22.99 1.47 6.36
C PHE A 338 -24.49 1.83 6.42
N VAL A 339 -24.83 2.97 7.02
CA VAL A 339 -26.21 3.44 7.11
C VAL A 339 -26.80 3.65 5.71
N SER A 340 -26.06 4.33 4.83
CA SER A 340 -26.49 4.59 3.45
C SER A 340 -26.55 3.28 2.63
N ILE A 341 -25.64 2.34 2.87
CA ILE A 341 -25.64 1.01 2.22
C ILE A 341 -26.88 0.22 2.61
N ALA A 342 -27.19 0.13 3.90
CA ALA A 342 -28.38 -0.55 4.39
C ALA A 342 -29.66 0.09 3.87
N GLN A 343 -29.70 1.42 3.80
CA GLN A 343 -30.83 2.18 3.23
C GLN A 343 -31.00 1.88 1.74
N ALA A 344 -29.93 1.96 0.93
CA ALA A 344 -29.96 1.68 -0.50
C ALA A 344 -30.46 0.25 -0.77
N ASN A 345 -29.99 -0.73 0.00
CA ASN A 345 -30.41 -2.11 -0.13
C ASN A 345 -31.91 -2.30 0.18
N GLN A 346 -32.40 -1.68 1.28
CA GLN A 346 -33.83 -1.72 1.62
C GLN A 346 -34.70 -1.04 0.57
N MET A 347 -34.23 0.08 0.03
CA MET A 347 -34.92 0.78 -1.06
C MET A 347 -34.94 -0.06 -2.34
N GLY A 348 -33.83 -0.70 -2.70
CA GLY A 348 -33.75 -1.61 -3.84
C GLY A 348 -34.76 -2.76 -3.72
N ARG A 349 -34.85 -3.38 -2.54
CA ARG A 349 -35.86 -4.39 -2.26
C ARG A 349 -37.29 -3.87 -2.41
N THR A 350 -37.58 -2.70 -1.84
CA THR A 350 -38.92 -2.09 -1.89
C THR A 350 -39.28 -1.72 -3.32
N ASN A 351 -38.35 -1.12 -4.08
CA ASN A 351 -38.56 -0.76 -5.48
C ASN A 351 -38.82 -1.99 -6.36
N LEU A 352 -38.10 -3.08 -6.13
CA LEU A 352 -38.32 -4.36 -6.82
C LEU A 352 -39.71 -4.91 -6.53
N ILE A 353 -40.14 -4.94 -5.27
CA ILE A 353 -41.49 -5.39 -4.87
C ILE A 353 -42.56 -4.50 -5.51
N THR A 354 -42.36 -3.16 -5.49
CA THR A 354 -43.29 -2.23 -6.09
C THR A 354 -43.38 -2.41 -7.61
N ALA A 355 -42.24 -2.65 -8.29
CA ALA A 355 -42.21 -2.94 -9.72
C ALA A 355 -42.95 -4.25 -10.05
N HIS A 356 -42.78 -5.31 -9.26
CA HIS A 356 -43.54 -6.54 -9.40
C HIS A 356 -45.06 -6.32 -9.18
N GLN A 357 -45.43 -5.53 -8.16
CA GLN A 357 -46.83 -5.19 -7.89
C GLN A 357 -47.43 -4.31 -8.98
N ALA A 358 -46.59 -3.51 -9.67
CA ALA A 358 -47.02 -2.70 -10.84
C ALA A 358 -47.27 -3.58 -12.05
N ALA A 359 -46.43 -4.61 -12.28
CA ALA A 359 -46.57 -5.55 -13.38
C ALA A 359 -47.73 -6.54 -13.15
N GLU A 360 -47.88 -7.04 -11.92
CA GLU A 360 -48.88 -7.98 -11.53
C GLU A 360 -49.62 -7.50 -10.24
N PRO A 361 -50.53 -6.52 -10.37
CA PRO A 361 -51.16 -5.95 -9.20
C PRO A 361 -52.09 -6.95 -8.53
N PRO A 362 -52.13 -7.02 -7.19
CA PRO A 362 -53.14 -7.76 -6.47
C PRO A 362 -54.51 -7.15 -6.81
N LEU A 363 -55.45 -8.03 -7.08
CA LEU A 363 -56.77 -7.63 -7.55
C LEU A 363 -57.81 -7.78 -6.46
N ILE A 364 -58.72 -6.83 -6.38
CA ILE A 364 -59.98 -7.01 -5.66
C ILE A 364 -61.02 -7.47 -6.69
N ALA A 365 -61.65 -8.59 -6.39
CA ALA A 365 -62.70 -9.12 -7.22
C ALA A 365 -63.88 -9.57 -6.34
N TYR A 366 -65.06 -9.61 -6.90
CA TYR A 366 -66.24 -10.13 -6.23
C TYR A 366 -66.09 -11.66 -6.02
N SER A 367 -66.72 -12.18 -4.98
CA SER A 367 -66.60 -13.60 -4.59
C SER A 367 -67.12 -14.59 -5.63
N ASP A 368 -68.01 -14.15 -6.50
CA ASP A 368 -68.57 -14.93 -7.61
C ASP A 368 -67.59 -15.11 -8.79
N LEU A 369 -66.57 -14.32 -8.85
CA LEU A 369 -65.45 -14.44 -9.83
C LEU A 369 -64.32 -15.36 -9.37
N ARG A 370 -64.48 -16.11 -8.33
CA ARG A 370 -63.42 -16.96 -7.75
C ARG A 370 -63.02 -18.06 -8.74
N GLY A 371 -61.78 -18.06 -9.16
CA GLY A 371 -61.20 -19.04 -10.10
C GLY A 371 -61.41 -18.72 -11.59
N ALA A 372 -62.19 -17.69 -11.94
CA ALA A 372 -62.51 -17.37 -13.34
C ALA A 372 -61.59 -16.30 -13.98
N ILE A 373 -60.65 -15.69 -13.21
CA ILE A 373 -59.80 -14.59 -13.66
C ILE A 373 -58.53 -15.13 -14.28
N GLN A 374 -58.35 -14.91 -15.60
CA GLN A 374 -57.09 -15.25 -16.30
C GLN A 374 -56.16 -14.07 -16.26
N ARG A 375 -54.96 -14.24 -15.65
CA ARG A 375 -53.94 -13.21 -15.44
C ARG A 375 -52.84 -13.21 -16.50
N GLY A 376 -52.81 -14.19 -17.40
CA GLY A 376 -51.75 -14.31 -18.40
C GLY A 376 -51.88 -13.25 -19.51
N PRO A 377 -50.75 -12.97 -20.25
CA PRO A 377 -50.82 -12.15 -21.44
C PRO A 377 -51.86 -12.68 -22.42
N ALA A 378 -52.72 -11.81 -22.94
CA ALA A 378 -53.86 -12.18 -23.80
C ALA A 378 -54.95 -13.07 -23.15
N GLY A 379 -54.93 -13.24 -21.80
CA GLY A 379 -55.98 -13.95 -21.09
C GLY A 379 -57.33 -13.24 -21.19
N ILE A 380 -58.40 -13.98 -21.53
CA ILE A 380 -59.76 -13.46 -21.64
C ILE A 380 -60.55 -13.92 -20.43
N THR A 381 -61.06 -12.99 -19.64
CA THR A 381 -61.94 -13.25 -18.53
C THR A 381 -63.38 -12.93 -18.94
N TYR A 382 -64.25 -13.92 -18.94
CA TYR A 382 -65.67 -13.74 -19.29
C TYR A 382 -66.48 -13.39 -18.04
N LEU A 383 -67.24 -12.29 -18.13
CA LEU A 383 -68.15 -11.84 -17.07
C LEU A 383 -69.60 -11.97 -17.54
N GLU A 384 -70.50 -12.48 -16.70
CA GLU A 384 -71.90 -12.59 -16.99
C GLU A 384 -72.56 -11.19 -17.02
N SER A 385 -73.20 -10.82 -18.16
CA SER A 385 -73.78 -9.51 -18.39
C SER A 385 -75.09 -9.24 -17.67
N ASN A 386 -75.74 -10.25 -17.10
CA ASN A 386 -77.10 -10.15 -16.53
C ASN A 386 -77.19 -9.54 -15.11
N ARG A 387 -76.07 -9.08 -14.53
CA ARG A 387 -76.02 -8.63 -13.12
C ARG A 387 -75.52 -7.19 -12.93
N GLY A 388 -75.88 -6.27 -13.80
CA GLY A 388 -75.51 -4.86 -13.64
C GLY A 388 -74.30 -4.39 -14.48
N ASP A 389 -73.76 -3.23 -14.16
CA ASP A 389 -72.68 -2.64 -14.93
C ASP A 389 -71.39 -3.49 -14.88
N ILE A 390 -71.00 -4.02 -16.03
CA ILE A 390 -69.82 -4.90 -16.19
C ILE A 390 -68.56 -4.18 -15.72
N ARG A 391 -68.46 -2.85 -15.91
CA ARG A 391 -67.28 -2.06 -15.49
C ARG A 391 -67.17 -1.96 -13.98
N ALA A 392 -68.29 -1.90 -13.26
CA ALA A 392 -68.33 -1.87 -11.81
C ALA A 392 -67.93 -3.21 -11.15
N ARG A 393 -68.02 -4.31 -11.93
CA ARG A 393 -67.64 -5.68 -11.48
C ARG A 393 -66.30 -6.16 -11.94
N ALA A 394 -65.64 -5.39 -12.81
CA ALA A 394 -64.31 -5.72 -13.29
C ALA A 394 -63.34 -5.80 -12.11
N PRO A 395 -62.39 -6.78 -12.09
CA PRO A 395 -61.33 -6.80 -11.10
C PRO A 395 -60.58 -5.49 -11.11
N MET A 396 -60.42 -4.88 -9.93
CA MET A 396 -59.68 -3.63 -9.79
C MET A 396 -58.36 -3.89 -9.06
N PRO A 397 -57.28 -3.21 -9.40
CA PRO A 397 -56.03 -3.29 -8.62
C PRO A 397 -56.30 -2.78 -7.20
N LEU A 398 -55.83 -3.55 -6.20
CA LEU A 398 -55.95 -3.19 -4.78
C LEU A 398 -55.16 -1.92 -4.44
N TYR A 399 -54.03 -1.76 -5.10
CA TYR A 399 -53.16 -0.59 -4.92
C TYR A 399 -52.90 0.13 -6.23
N THR A 400 -53.02 1.44 -6.21
CA THR A 400 -52.73 2.34 -7.34
C THR A 400 -51.38 3.10 -7.13
N GLY A 401 -50.57 2.66 -6.17
CA GLY A 401 -49.40 3.35 -5.65
C GLY A 401 -48.18 3.46 -6.59
N VAL A 402 -48.30 3.09 -7.87
CA VAL A 402 -47.22 3.13 -8.86
C VAL A 402 -46.70 4.56 -9.12
N GLN A 403 -47.50 5.60 -8.76
CA GLN A 403 -47.19 7.01 -9.00
C GLN A 403 -45.91 7.50 -8.27
N ASN A 404 -45.49 6.85 -7.19
CA ASN A 404 -44.33 7.25 -6.40
C ASN A 404 -43.02 6.54 -6.81
N LEU A 405 -43.07 5.61 -7.77
CA LEU A 405 -41.88 4.87 -8.19
C LEU A 405 -40.73 5.76 -8.71
N PRO A 406 -41.01 6.78 -9.57
CA PRO A 406 -39.94 7.68 -10.04
C PRO A 406 -39.25 8.42 -8.90
N PHE A 407 -40.01 8.92 -7.91
CA PHE A 407 -39.43 9.59 -6.74
C PHE A 407 -38.53 8.64 -5.91
N ASN A 408 -38.94 7.40 -5.73
CA ASN A 408 -38.17 6.44 -4.99
C ASN A 408 -36.86 6.11 -5.71
N VAL A 409 -36.87 6.01 -7.04
CA VAL A 409 -35.67 5.78 -7.86
C VAL A 409 -34.69 6.95 -7.75
N GLU A 410 -35.19 8.20 -7.92
CA GLU A 410 -34.36 9.40 -7.78
C GLU A 410 -33.75 9.52 -6.38
N TYR A 411 -34.51 9.22 -5.34
CA TYR A 411 -33.98 9.20 -3.97
C TYR A 411 -32.94 8.11 -3.75
N GLN A 412 -33.15 6.92 -4.31
CA GLN A 412 -32.15 5.84 -4.28
C GLN A 412 -30.84 6.27 -4.97
N ASP A 413 -30.90 6.93 -6.12
CA ASP A 413 -29.71 7.43 -6.82
C ASP A 413 -28.97 8.48 -6.00
N ARG A 414 -29.67 9.33 -5.25
CA ARG A 414 -29.03 10.24 -4.29
C ARG A 414 -28.30 9.49 -3.17
N VAL A 415 -28.89 8.43 -2.63
CA VAL A 415 -28.23 7.59 -1.62
C VAL A 415 -26.99 6.90 -2.20
N ARG A 416 -27.06 6.42 -3.45
CA ARG A 416 -25.90 5.86 -4.17
C ARG A 416 -24.77 6.87 -4.33
N GLN A 417 -25.09 8.14 -4.63
CA GLN A 417 -24.08 9.20 -4.69
C GLN A 417 -23.39 9.42 -3.34
N ILE A 418 -24.12 9.37 -2.23
CA ILE A 418 -23.54 9.45 -0.88
C ILE A 418 -22.59 8.27 -0.61
N ILE A 419 -22.99 7.06 -1.02
CA ILE A 419 -22.11 5.87 -0.92
C ILE A 419 -20.82 6.12 -1.71
N ASN A 420 -20.92 6.58 -2.96
CA ASN A 420 -19.77 6.89 -3.81
C ASN A 420 -18.84 7.94 -3.19
N GLN A 421 -19.38 8.96 -2.51
CA GLN A 421 -18.58 9.96 -1.79
C GLN A 421 -17.81 9.36 -0.62
N HIS A 422 -18.41 8.47 0.17
CA HIS A 422 -17.70 7.77 1.25
C HIS A 422 -16.55 6.90 0.76
N PHE A 423 -16.70 6.28 -0.42
CA PHE A 423 -15.64 5.50 -1.05
C PHE A 423 -14.68 6.33 -1.92
N HIS A 424 -14.84 7.66 -1.96
CA HIS A 424 -14.02 8.57 -2.77
C HIS A 424 -13.91 8.17 -4.26
N THR A 425 -14.96 7.57 -4.82
CA THR A 425 -14.94 7.09 -6.21
C THR A 425 -14.87 8.23 -7.21
N ASP A 426 -15.42 9.38 -6.87
CA ASP A 426 -15.34 10.64 -7.63
C ASP A 426 -13.90 11.08 -7.90
N VAL A 427 -13.01 10.85 -6.93
CA VAL A 427 -11.59 11.13 -7.07
C VAL A 427 -10.95 10.32 -8.21
N PHE A 428 -11.35 9.07 -8.39
CA PHE A 428 -10.79 8.19 -9.43
C PHE A 428 -11.53 8.33 -10.76
N MET A 429 -12.83 8.63 -10.76
CA MET A 429 -13.66 8.78 -11.97
C MET A 429 -13.46 10.11 -12.71
N MET A 430 -13.00 11.15 -12.06
CA MET A 430 -12.90 12.49 -12.62
C MET A 430 -12.07 12.55 -13.92
N MET A 431 -10.99 11.77 -14.01
CA MET A 431 -10.17 11.70 -15.23
C MET A 431 -10.90 11.00 -16.39
N SER A 432 -11.64 9.94 -16.10
CA SER A 432 -12.42 9.24 -17.13
C SER A 432 -13.60 10.08 -17.62
N GLN A 433 -14.23 10.83 -16.74
CA GLN A 433 -15.32 11.75 -17.08
C GLN A 433 -14.82 12.94 -17.91
N LEU A 434 -13.63 13.46 -17.61
CA LEU A 434 -12.98 14.51 -18.41
C LEU A 434 -12.63 14.01 -19.82
N ALA A 435 -12.09 12.78 -19.91
CA ALA A 435 -11.82 12.14 -21.19
C ALA A 435 -13.10 11.94 -22.01
N ALA A 436 -14.19 11.46 -21.37
CA ALA A 436 -15.48 11.25 -22.01
C ALA A 436 -16.17 12.55 -22.45
N SER A 437 -15.95 13.67 -21.73
CA SER A 437 -16.54 14.98 -22.06
C SER A 437 -15.86 15.71 -23.21
N GLY A 438 -14.80 15.15 -23.81
CA GLY A 438 -14.01 15.78 -24.89
C GLY A 438 -13.26 17.05 -24.48
N LYS A 439 -13.24 17.38 -23.18
CA LYS A 439 -12.56 18.57 -22.64
C LYS A 439 -11.08 18.30 -22.35
N SER A 440 -10.63 17.04 -22.39
CA SER A 440 -9.24 16.68 -22.07
C SER A 440 -8.23 17.26 -23.07
N GLU A 441 -8.60 17.43 -24.33
CA GLU A 441 -7.72 18.04 -25.35
C GLU A 441 -7.47 19.54 -25.14
N ARG A 442 -8.30 20.21 -24.34
CA ARG A 442 -8.19 21.65 -24.06
C ARG A 442 -7.64 21.97 -22.68
N MET A 443 -7.46 20.96 -21.83
CA MET A 443 -6.89 21.18 -20.50
C MET A 443 -5.37 21.32 -20.60
N VAL A 444 -4.86 22.41 -20.07
CA VAL A 444 -3.40 22.63 -19.96
C VAL A 444 -2.85 21.63 -18.97
N THR A 445 -1.65 21.09 -19.24
CA THR A 445 -0.93 20.14 -18.37
C THR A 445 -0.89 20.59 -16.90
N GLU A 446 -0.94 21.89 -16.68
CA GLU A 446 -0.95 22.54 -15.37
C GLU A 446 -2.24 22.27 -14.58
N GLN A 447 -3.40 22.32 -15.24
CA GLN A 447 -4.70 22.03 -14.62
C GLN A 447 -4.83 20.55 -14.25
N ILE A 448 -4.26 19.65 -15.06
CA ILE A 448 -4.24 18.22 -14.77
C ILE A 448 -3.35 17.94 -13.53
N ALA A 449 -2.22 18.63 -13.42
CA ALA A 449 -1.33 18.51 -12.28
C ALA A 449 -1.93 19.06 -10.98
N GLU A 450 -2.66 20.17 -11.05
CA GLU A 450 -3.38 20.75 -9.92
C GLU A 450 -4.49 19.82 -9.42
N LEU A 451 -5.27 19.25 -10.34
CA LEU A 451 -6.30 18.27 -10.04
C LEU A 451 -5.73 16.99 -9.41
N GLN A 452 -4.57 16.52 -9.88
CA GLN A 452 -3.86 15.40 -9.27
C GLN A 452 -3.35 15.75 -7.88
N GLY A 453 -2.90 16.99 -7.66
CA GLY A 453 -2.49 17.49 -6.36
C GLY A 453 -3.61 17.52 -5.34
N GLU A 454 -4.81 17.95 -5.74
CA GLU A 454 -6.01 17.96 -4.89
C GLU A 454 -6.41 16.54 -4.48
N LYS A 455 -6.40 15.59 -5.43
CA LYS A 455 -6.66 14.17 -5.14
C LYS A 455 -5.67 13.59 -4.12
N ALA A 456 -4.39 13.92 -4.27
CA ALA A 456 -3.37 13.49 -3.32
C ALA A 456 -3.62 14.04 -1.92
N ALA A 457 -4.09 15.27 -1.82
CA ALA A 457 -4.39 15.89 -0.53
C ALA A 457 -5.57 15.19 0.17
N ILE A 458 -6.62 14.84 -0.56
CA ILE A 458 -7.80 14.14 -0.01
C ILE A 458 -7.43 12.75 0.51
N LEU A 459 -6.65 11.98 -0.25
CA LEU A 459 -6.24 10.63 0.12
C LEU A 459 -5.00 10.60 1.03
N GLY A 460 -4.28 11.71 1.17
CA GLY A 460 -2.95 11.75 1.78
C GLY A 460 -2.92 11.22 3.23
N THR A 461 -3.92 11.55 4.04
CA THR A 461 -4.00 11.06 5.43
C THR A 461 -4.24 9.55 5.52
N ARG A 462 -5.03 9.00 4.60
CA ARG A 462 -5.35 7.56 4.53
C ARG A 462 -4.15 6.77 4.00
N VAL A 463 -3.51 7.31 2.96
CA VAL A 463 -2.30 6.75 2.36
C VAL A 463 -1.12 6.78 3.34
N GLY A 464 -0.95 7.84 4.12
CA GLY A 464 0.11 7.92 5.13
C GLY A 464 0.07 6.77 6.14
N ARG A 465 -1.13 6.36 6.58
CA ARG A 465 -1.27 5.20 7.46
C ARG A 465 -0.99 3.87 6.75
N LEU A 466 -1.41 3.72 5.49
CA LEU A 466 -1.07 2.56 4.68
C LEU A 466 0.45 2.42 4.51
N GLN A 467 1.15 3.54 4.29
CA GLN A 467 2.61 3.55 4.22
C GLN A 467 3.24 3.11 5.54
N SER A 468 2.88 3.75 6.66
CA SER A 468 3.53 3.50 7.95
C SER A 468 3.17 2.16 8.59
N GLU A 469 1.93 1.65 8.44
CA GLU A 469 1.49 0.39 9.06
C GLU A 469 1.64 -0.83 8.14
N ALA A 470 1.65 -0.63 6.80
CA ALA A 470 1.75 -1.74 5.85
C ALA A 470 3.02 -1.71 5.02
N PHE A 471 3.25 -0.66 4.23
CA PHE A 471 4.33 -0.67 3.24
C PHE A 471 5.72 -0.58 3.88
N ASP A 472 5.94 0.24 4.91
CA ASP A 472 7.23 0.29 5.60
C ASP A 472 7.60 -1.08 6.20
N PRO A 473 6.75 -1.74 7.03
CA PRO A 473 7.04 -3.07 7.53
C PRO A 473 7.22 -4.12 6.43
N LEU A 474 6.45 -4.02 5.34
CA LEU A 474 6.52 -4.93 4.20
C LEU A 474 7.89 -4.83 3.51
N ILE A 475 8.33 -3.62 3.17
CA ILE A 475 9.60 -3.39 2.50
C ILE A 475 10.76 -3.83 3.41
N TYR A 476 10.73 -3.49 4.71
CA TYR A 476 11.72 -3.95 5.67
C TYR A 476 11.75 -5.47 5.81
N ARG A 477 10.59 -6.12 5.81
CA ARG A 477 10.52 -7.58 5.90
C ARG A 477 11.08 -8.25 4.66
N VAL A 478 10.72 -7.78 3.46
CA VAL A 478 11.27 -8.27 2.19
C VAL A 478 12.79 -8.07 2.14
N TYR A 479 13.27 -6.89 2.53
CA TYR A 479 14.70 -6.62 2.63
C TYR A 479 15.40 -7.59 3.59
N SER A 480 14.83 -7.83 4.78
CA SER A 480 15.38 -8.75 5.77
C SER A 480 15.49 -10.19 5.27
N ILE A 481 14.47 -10.67 4.52
CA ILE A 481 14.47 -12.01 3.91
C ILE A 481 15.55 -12.10 2.83
N GLU A 482 15.61 -11.13 1.91
CA GLU A 482 16.58 -11.11 0.81
C GLU A 482 18.03 -10.96 1.33
N ALA A 483 18.23 -10.20 2.42
CA ALA A 483 19.51 -10.07 3.09
C ALA A 483 19.94 -11.37 3.79
N ALA A 484 19.02 -12.01 4.52
CA ALA A 484 19.29 -13.28 5.19
C ALA A 484 19.62 -14.41 4.19
N ALA A 485 19.01 -14.37 3.01
CA ALA A 485 19.28 -15.28 1.90
C ALA A 485 20.59 -14.95 1.12
N GLY A 486 21.28 -13.86 1.47
CA GLY A 486 22.54 -13.44 0.83
C GLY A 486 22.36 -12.92 -0.61
N ARG A 487 21.14 -12.53 -0.99
CA ARG A 487 20.83 -12.00 -2.33
C ARG A 487 21.07 -10.50 -2.44
N ILE A 488 21.10 -9.78 -1.32
CA ILE A 488 21.44 -8.36 -1.27
C ILE A 488 22.97 -8.21 -1.29
N PRO A 489 23.53 -7.31 -2.13
CA PRO A 489 24.96 -7.07 -2.17
C PRO A 489 25.48 -6.50 -0.84
N THR A 490 26.71 -6.84 -0.48
CA THR A 490 27.34 -6.33 0.74
C THR A 490 27.44 -4.80 0.69
N PRO A 491 27.09 -4.12 1.79
CA PRO A 491 27.21 -2.67 1.84
C PRO A 491 28.68 -2.24 1.68
N PRO A 492 28.98 -1.13 0.99
CA PRO A 492 30.32 -0.60 0.87
C PRO A 492 30.86 -0.19 2.24
N ASP A 493 32.20 -0.28 2.43
CA ASP A 493 32.88 0.01 3.71
C ASP A 493 32.52 1.37 4.29
N ILE A 494 32.26 2.34 3.41
CA ILE A 494 31.81 3.70 3.78
C ILE A 494 30.53 3.67 4.61
N LEU A 495 29.60 2.75 4.32
CA LEU A 495 28.35 2.59 5.05
C LEU A 495 28.50 1.81 6.34
N THR A 496 29.37 0.78 6.35
CA THR A 496 29.60 -0.03 7.54
C THR A 496 30.30 0.72 8.67
N GLU A 497 31.15 1.69 8.32
CA GLU A 497 31.87 2.52 9.28
C GLU A 497 31.07 3.72 9.80
N SER A 498 30.08 4.20 9.05
CA SER A 498 29.44 5.50 9.30
C SER A 498 27.97 5.46 9.66
N VAL A 499 27.23 4.38 9.37
CA VAL A 499 25.78 4.38 9.51
C VAL A 499 25.28 3.32 10.48
N HIS A 500 24.79 3.79 11.62
CA HIS A 500 23.95 3.02 12.54
C HIS A 500 22.45 3.37 12.37
N GLY A 501 22.05 3.88 11.21
CA GLY A 501 20.67 4.28 10.94
C GLY A 501 20.00 3.38 9.89
N PRO A 502 18.67 3.19 9.97
CA PRO A 502 17.92 2.46 8.96
C PRO A 502 17.94 3.21 7.63
N VAL A 503 17.89 2.45 6.53
CA VAL A 503 17.63 2.99 5.20
C VAL A 503 16.22 3.60 5.21
N GLU A 504 16.07 4.83 4.74
CA GLU A 504 14.76 5.47 4.61
C GLU A 504 14.07 5.03 3.33
N ILE A 505 12.76 4.87 3.40
CA ILE A 505 11.93 4.49 2.26
C ILE A 505 11.25 5.76 1.74
N GLN A 506 11.51 6.08 0.48
CA GLN A 506 10.82 7.16 -0.22
C GLN A 506 9.76 6.54 -1.15
N TYR A 507 8.49 6.92 -0.97
CA TYR A 507 7.42 6.46 -1.84
C TYR A 507 7.36 7.27 -3.10
N MET A 508 7.47 6.57 -4.24
CA MET A 508 7.50 7.16 -5.58
C MET A 508 6.19 6.92 -6.34
N GLY A 509 5.05 6.97 -5.67
CA GLY A 509 3.75 6.82 -6.34
C GLY A 509 3.60 7.81 -7.51
N MET A 510 2.83 7.46 -8.55
CA MET A 510 2.63 8.30 -9.75
C MET A 510 2.32 9.75 -9.40
N LEU A 511 1.56 9.96 -8.33
CA LEU A 511 1.19 11.28 -7.83
C LEU A 511 2.37 12.02 -7.20
N ALA A 512 3.16 11.34 -6.35
CA ALA A 512 4.37 11.92 -5.74
C ALA A 512 5.44 12.20 -6.79
N GLN A 513 5.63 11.29 -7.76
CA GLN A 513 6.55 11.49 -8.88
C GLN A 513 6.14 12.66 -9.76
N ALA A 514 4.85 12.76 -10.12
CA ALA A 514 4.36 13.87 -10.93
C ALA A 514 4.56 15.21 -10.22
N GLN A 515 4.23 15.29 -8.92
CA GLN A 515 4.44 16.51 -8.13
C GLN A 515 5.92 16.83 -7.95
N THR A 516 6.75 15.85 -7.60
CA THR A 516 8.19 16.05 -7.38
C THR A 516 8.88 16.43 -8.69
N ARG A 517 8.55 15.75 -9.80
CA ARG A 517 9.10 16.07 -11.13
C ARG A 517 8.70 17.47 -11.59
N LEU A 518 7.41 17.81 -11.52
CA LEU A 518 6.91 19.13 -11.90
C LEU A 518 7.49 20.24 -11.00
N THR A 519 7.56 20.00 -9.69
CA THR A 519 8.11 20.97 -8.74
C THR A 519 9.62 21.17 -8.95
N LYS A 520 10.38 20.09 -9.17
CA LYS A 520 11.82 20.16 -9.46
C LYS A 520 12.09 20.88 -10.78
N VAL A 521 11.41 20.48 -11.86
CA VAL A 521 11.57 21.14 -13.19
C VAL A 521 11.18 22.60 -13.11
N ARG A 522 10.05 22.94 -12.47
CA ARG A 522 9.64 24.34 -12.27
C ARG A 522 10.65 25.12 -11.44
N ALA A 523 11.12 24.57 -10.32
CA ALA A 523 12.11 25.24 -9.47
C ALA A 523 13.41 25.53 -10.23
N ILE A 524 13.92 24.56 -11.00
CA ILE A 524 15.12 24.71 -11.81
C ILE A 524 14.89 25.74 -12.93
N THR A 525 13.79 25.62 -13.68
CA THR A 525 13.48 26.53 -14.79
C THR A 525 13.24 27.96 -14.29
N THR A 526 12.47 28.12 -13.20
CA THR A 526 12.23 29.44 -12.60
C THR A 526 13.51 30.03 -12.02
N GLY A 527 14.34 29.21 -11.37
CA GLY A 527 15.65 29.60 -10.85
C GLY A 527 16.60 30.07 -11.97
N ILE A 528 16.71 29.30 -13.06
CA ILE A 528 17.51 29.67 -14.23
C ILE A 528 16.99 30.97 -14.88
N ASN A 529 15.69 31.14 -15.06
CA ASN A 529 15.10 32.35 -15.63
C ASN A 529 15.36 33.59 -14.77
N LEU A 530 15.19 33.46 -13.43
CA LEU A 530 15.52 34.53 -12.48
C LEU A 530 17.01 34.91 -12.53
N LEU A 531 17.89 33.94 -12.54
CA LEU A 531 19.34 34.17 -12.58
C LEU A 531 19.77 34.72 -13.95
N THR A 532 19.14 34.32 -15.04
CA THR A 532 19.37 34.89 -16.37
C THR A 532 18.95 36.37 -16.42
N SER A 533 17.84 36.73 -15.76
CA SER A 533 17.43 38.14 -15.65
C SER A 533 18.41 38.97 -14.80
N MET A 534 18.94 38.38 -13.70
CA MET A 534 19.99 39.02 -12.88
C MET A 534 21.32 39.12 -13.58
N ALA A 535 21.66 38.19 -14.45
CA ALA A 535 22.89 38.18 -15.24
C ALA A 535 22.97 39.31 -16.27
N GLN A 536 21.84 39.89 -16.66
CA GLN A 536 21.80 41.11 -17.49
C GLN A 536 22.39 42.31 -16.74
N VAL A 537 22.32 42.34 -15.41
CA VAL A 537 22.88 43.38 -14.56
C VAL A 537 24.30 43.05 -14.12
N ASN A 538 24.53 41.78 -13.75
CA ASN A 538 25.86 41.29 -13.34
C ASN A 538 26.14 39.89 -13.92
N PRO A 539 26.97 39.77 -14.95
CA PRO A 539 27.26 38.50 -15.62
C PRO A 539 27.88 37.41 -14.73
N THR A 540 28.54 37.78 -13.63
CA THR A 540 29.22 36.82 -12.75
C THR A 540 28.23 35.95 -11.93
N VAL A 541 26.95 36.31 -11.88
CA VAL A 541 25.92 35.53 -11.18
C VAL A 541 25.69 34.16 -11.84
N ILE A 542 25.99 34.05 -13.14
CA ILE A 542 25.85 32.78 -13.88
C ILE A 542 26.86 31.72 -13.38
N ASP A 543 28.04 32.15 -12.91
CA ASP A 543 29.08 31.24 -12.41
C ASP A 543 28.67 30.48 -11.12
N ALA A 544 27.61 30.93 -10.45
CA ALA A 544 27.08 30.29 -9.25
C ALA A 544 26.31 28.99 -9.56
N ILE A 545 25.93 28.71 -10.82
CA ILE A 545 25.14 27.55 -11.23
C ILE A 545 26.02 26.53 -11.95
N ASN A 546 25.90 25.26 -11.51
CA ASN A 546 26.40 24.15 -12.30
C ASN A 546 25.34 23.73 -13.32
N PHE A 547 25.43 24.27 -14.53
CA PHE A 547 24.51 23.99 -15.63
C PHE A 547 24.49 22.51 -16.04
N ASP A 548 25.61 21.80 -15.88
CA ASP A 548 25.67 20.36 -16.21
C ASP A 548 24.86 19.53 -15.19
N ALA A 549 24.98 19.85 -13.92
CA ALA A 549 24.17 19.22 -12.88
C ALA A 549 22.68 19.57 -13.05
N ALA A 550 22.37 20.84 -13.36
CA ALA A 550 20.98 21.25 -13.60
C ALA A 550 20.38 20.58 -14.85
N ALA A 551 21.13 20.42 -15.93
CA ALA A 551 20.69 19.73 -17.14
C ALA A 551 20.45 18.23 -16.88
N ASN A 552 21.33 17.56 -16.14
CA ASN A 552 21.15 16.16 -15.75
C ASN A 552 19.91 15.99 -14.88
N GLU A 553 19.71 16.85 -13.87
CA GLU A 553 18.53 16.80 -12.99
C GLU A 553 17.21 17.02 -13.75
N VAL A 554 17.21 17.90 -14.75
CA VAL A 554 16.05 18.11 -15.63
C VAL A 554 15.81 16.91 -16.52
N MET A 555 16.87 16.32 -17.11
CA MET A 555 16.75 15.10 -17.93
C MET A 555 16.22 13.94 -17.09
N ASP A 556 16.69 13.76 -15.86
CA ASP A 556 16.21 12.73 -14.93
C ASP A 556 14.74 12.97 -14.53
N ALA A 557 14.39 14.21 -14.24
CA ALA A 557 13.02 14.58 -13.89
C ALA A 557 12.01 14.40 -15.04
N VAL A 558 12.45 14.58 -16.29
CA VAL A 558 11.61 14.36 -17.49
C VAL A 558 11.57 12.85 -17.88
N GLY A 559 12.47 12.04 -17.31
CA GLY A 559 12.57 10.61 -17.64
C GLY A 559 13.28 10.35 -18.96
N PHE A 560 14.30 11.14 -19.26
CA PHE A 560 15.08 10.97 -20.47
C PHE A 560 15.87 9.65 -20.42
N PRO A 561 15.81 8.78 -21.45
CA PRO A 561 16.48 7.49 -21.44
C PRO A 561 17.99 7.62 -21.17
N GLU A 562 18.53 6.81 -20.27
CA GLU A 562 19.95 6.79 -19.92
C GLU A 562 20.86 6.53 -21.14
N GLU A 563 20.40 5.71 -22.08
CA GLU A 563 21.11 5.36 -23.32
C GLU A 563 21.40 6.58 -24.21
N LEU A 564 20.60 7.64 -24.08
CA LEU A 564 20.77 8.88 -24.85
C LEU A 564 21.63 9.91 -24.13
N LYS A 565 21.96 9.70 -22.85
CA LYS A 565 22.85 10.56 -22.09
C LYS A 565 24.30 10.27 -22.46
N ARG A 566 25.03 11.29 -22.84
CA ARG A 566 26.47 11.14 -23.10
C ARG A 566 27.26 11.07 -21.81
N PRO A 567 28.21 10.14 -21.67
CA PRO A 567 29.05 10.06 -20.50
C PRO A 567 29.90 11.33 -20.34
N ALA A 568 30.16 11.73 -19.11
CA ALA A 568 30.87 12.98 -18.79
C ALA A 568 32.24 13.11 -19.49
N ARG A 569 32.92 11.99 -19.76
CA ARG A 569 34.19 11.94 -20.50
C ARG A 569 34.04 12.42 -21.95
N GLU A 570 32.95 12.03 -22.60
CA GLU A 570 32.66 12.39 -23.99
C GLU A 570 32.28 13.87 -24.11
N ILE A 571 31.51 14.39 -23.14
CA ILE A 571 31.15 15.81 -23.05
C ILE A 571 32.40 16.65 -22.88
N MET A 572 33.36 16.25 -22.02
CA MET A 572 34.62 16.95 -21.83
C MET A 572 35.46 16.93 -23.11
N ALA A 573 35.54 15.82 -23.83
CA ALA A 573 36.26 15.71 -25.07
C ALA A 573 35.70 16.65 -26.16
N ILE A 574 34.37 16.68 -26.32
CA ILE A 574 33.70 17.60 -27.27
C ILE A 574 33.94 19.06 -26.91
N ARG A 575 33.91 19.41 -25.62
CA ARG A 575 34.20 20.78 -25.14
C ARG A 575 35.65 21.17 -25.38
N GLN A 576 36.60 20.28 -25.14
CA GLN A 576 38.01 20.53 -25.45
C GLN A 576 38.21 20.73 -26.95
N GLN A 577 37.60 19.93 -27.80
CA GLN A 577 37.67 20.10 -29.24
C GLN A 577 37.06 21.43 -29.72
N ARG A 578 35.91 21.84 -29.18
CA ARG A 578 35.32 23.17 -29.47
C ARG A 578 36.20 24.32 -29.02
N ASN A 579 36.76 24.21 -27.82
CA ASN A 579 37.67 25.24 -27.31
C ASN A 579 38.93 25.36 -28.16
N GLN A 580 39.48 24.24 -28.64
CA GLN A 580 40.63 24.25 -29.57
C GLN A 580 40.26 24.87 -30.90
N MET A 581 39.10 24.56 -31.49
CA MET A 581 38.61 25.19 -32.71
C MET A 581 38.39 26.69 -32.53
N ALA A 582 37.76 27.11 -31.44
CA ALA A 582 37.54 28.53 -31.13
C ALA A 582 38.85 29.29 -30.88
N GLN A 583 39.87 28.64 -30.30
CA GLN A 583 41.21 29.22 -30.18
C GLN A 583 41.90 29.33 -31.54
N GLN A 584 41.76 28.31 -32.40
CA GLN A 584 42.31 28.38 -33.76
C GLN A 584 41.63 29.46 -34.60
N GLU A 585 40.32 29.64 -34.51
CA GLU A 585 39.61 30.73 -35.18
C GLU A 585 40.05 32.09 -34.65
N ARG A 586 40.15 32.27 -33.34
CA ARG A 586 40.68 33.53 -32.74
C ARG A 586 42.13 33.80 -33.12
N THR A 587 42.97 32.78 -33.21
CA THR A 587 44.35 32.93 -33.70
C THR A 587 44.35 33.25 -35.18
N ALA A 588 43.51 32.63 -36.01
CA ALA A 588 43.35 32.92 -37.42
C ALA A 588 42.83 34.36 -37.69
N GLU A 589 41.87 34.84 -36.90
CA GLU A 589 41.39 36.22 -36.98
C GLU A 589 42.43 37.29 -36.51
N ASN A 590 43.26 36.91 -35.56
CA ASN A 590 44.29 37.79 -35.04
C ASN A 590 45.58 37.79 -35.92
N PHE A 591 45.78 36.72 -36.72
CA PHE A 591 46.96 36.65 -37.62
C PHE A 591 47.08 37.83 -38.59
N PRO A 592 46.01 38.30 -39.26
CA PRO A 592 46.13 39.52 -40.12
C PRO A 592 46.34 40.82 -39.33
N LYS A 593 45.88 40.86 -38.06
CA LYS A 593 46.14 42.04 -37.19
C LYS A 593 47.58 42.06 -36.69
N ILE A 594 48.14 40.92 -36.35
CA ILE A 594 49.53 40.74 -35.94
C ILE A 594 50.43 40.95 -37.15
N ALA A 595 50.11 40.45 -38.35
CA ALA A 595 50.81 40.66 -39.57
C ALA A 595 50.84 42.17 -40.02
N ARG A 596 49.74 42.89 -39.83
CA ARG A 596 49.66 44.35 -40.03
C ARG A 596 50.47 45.10 -38.98
N GLY A 597 50.44 44.66 -37.72
CA GLY A 597 51.28 45.20 -36.66
C GLY A 597 52.78 44.98 -36.93
N ALA A 598 53.16 43.79 -37.36
CA ALA A 598 54.53 43.46 -37.74
C ALA A 598 54.98 44.22 -39.02
N ALA A 599 54.12 44.40 -40.02
CA ALA A 599 54.35 45.16 -41.20
C ALA A 599 54.49 46.69 -40.92
N SER A 600 53.83 47.21 -39.89
CA SER A 600 54.00 48.61 -39.43
C SER A 600 55.30 48.81 -38.64
N LEU A 601 55.82 47.77 -37.98
CA LEU A 601 57.11 47.75 -37.29
C LEU A 601 58.29 47.55 -38.26
N ALA A 602 58.06 46.97 -39.43
CA ALA A 602 59.10 46.79 -40.50
C ALA A 602 59.29 48.01 -41.42
N LYS A 603 58.49 49.05 -41.27
CA LYS A 603 58.81 50.35 -41.91
C LYS A 603 59.94 51.01 -41.15
N ALA A 604 61.02 51.27 -41.85
CA ALA A 604 62.20 51.97 -41.31
C ALA A 604 61.75 53.21 -40.52
N PRO A 605 62.27 53.41 -39.30
CA PRO A 605 61.91 54.56 -38.49
C PRO A 605 62.40 55.86 -39.16
N GLU A 606 61.48 56.82 -39.26
CA GLU A 606 61.85 58.18 -39.67
C GLU A 606 62.87 58.77 -38.69
N GLN A 607 63.85 59.50 -39.23
CA GLN A 607 64.93 60.13 -38.46
C GLN A 607 64.35 60.99 -37.33
N GLY A 608 64.63 60.59 -36.07
CA GLY A 608 64.21 61.32 -34.88
C GLY A 608 63.19 60.62 -33.99
N SER A 609 62.75 59.39 -34.31
CA SER A 609 61.78 58.61 -33.47
C SER A 609 62.46 57.95 -32.24
N LEU A 610 61.73 57.82 -31.13
CA LEU A 610 62.20 57.20 -29.89
C LEU A 610 62.73 55.76 -30.06
N VAL A 611 62.36 55.08 -31.13
CA VAL A 611 62.80 53.74 -31.48
C VAL A 611 64.22 53.69 -32.02
N GLN A 612 64.71 54.79 -32.68
CA GLN A 612 66.08 54.91 -33.16
C GLN A 612 67.08 55.12 -32.01
N LYS A 613 66.66 55.80 -30.92
CA LYS A 613 67.43 55.93 -29.68
C LYS A 613 67.60 54.65 -28.86
N LEU A 614 66.74 53.66 -29.05
CA LEU A 614 66.79 52.36 -28.38
C LEU A 614 67.61 51.30 -29.16
N LEU A 615 67.96 51.58 -30.42
CA LEU A 615 68.70 50.65 -31.30
C LEU A 615 70.14 51.00 -31.53
N GLU A 616 70.66 52.15 -30.99
CA GLU A 616 72.11 52.47 -31.05
C GLU A 616 72.83 51.73 -29.91
N PRO A 617 73.82 50.88 -30.23
CA PRO A 617 74.61 50.19 -29.21
C PRO A 617 75.73 51.13 -28.74
N GLY A 618 75.66 51.59 -27.50
CA GLY A 618 76.84 52.16 -26.83
C GLY A 618 76.76 53.63 -26.41
N SER A 619 76.43 53.81 -25.13
CA SER A 619 77.21 54.71 -24.27
C SER A 619 76.92 54.44 -22.81
N GLU A 620 77.91 53.93 -22.18
CA GLU A 620 78.33 54.02 -20.78
C GLU A 620 77.32 54.47 -19.72
N ALA A 621 77.19 53.62 -18.73
CA ALA A 621 76.65 53.94 -17.41
C ALA A 621 77.61 54.90 -16.67
N PRO A 622 77.09 55.84 -15.88
CA PRO A 622 77.78 56.30 -14.69
C PRO A 622 77.22 55.64 -13.46
N ALA A 623 78.13 55.13 -12.66
CA ALA A 623 77.94 54.71 -11.29
C ALA A 623 77.43 55.87 -10.41
N GLN A 624 76.41 55.62 -9.62
CA GLN A 624 76.28 55.75 -8.16
C GLN A 624 74.97 55.16 -7.70
#